data_b3eed7c61abdfcf8338f0d23ec7badda
#
_entry.id   b3eed7c61abdfcf8338f0d23ec7badda
#
_cell.length_a   1.000
_cell.length_b   1.000
_cell.length_c   1.000
_cell.angle_alpha   90.00
_cell.angle_beta   90.00
_cell.angle_gamma   90.00
#
_symmetry.space_group_name_H-M   'P 1'
#
loop_
_entity.id
_entity.type
_entity.pdbx_description
1 polymer ?
#
loop_
_entity_poly.entity_id
_entity_poly.type
_entity_poly.pdbx_seq_one_letter_code
_entity_poly.pdbx_strand_id
1 'polypeptide(L)'
;MAQMRVENPECSFAEAAMHAMQDATEGALYDFYRMYRKLRGKQDLPIHELIQKILQLSGYGNYAAALPAGERRAANLAMLVEKAVDYEKTSYRGLFHFLRYIDKLQKYEVDFGEADTTGENANVVRVMTIHKSKGLEFPVVFVSGLGRKMNQMDASDRLVVHPDLGLGICEISGQPRV
;
A
#
# COMPACT_ATOMS: atom_id res chain seq x y z
N MET A 1 28.90 -13.93 5.38
CA MET A 1 28.45 -12.57 4.96
C MET A 1 29.24 -11.46 5.65
N ALA A 2 29.31 -11.39 6.97
CA ALA A 2 30.08 -10.34 7.65
C ALA A 2 31.58 -10.40 7.31
N GLN A 3 32.19 -11.57 7.32
CA GLN A 3 33.59 -11.77 6.92
C GLN A 3 33.89 -11.29 5.49
N MET A 4 33.04 -11.61 4.51
CA MET A 4 33.19 -11.14 3.12
C MET A 4 33.18 -9.62 2.98
N ARG A 5 32.38 -8.93 3.78
CA ARG A 5 32.35 -7.46 3.76
C ARG A 5 33.55 -6.83 4.48
N VAL A 6 34.16 -7.55 5.42
CA VAL A 6 35.41 -7.12 6.03
C VAL A 6 36.58 -7.26 5.05
N GLU A 7 36.56 -8.33 4.26
CA GLU A 7 37.62 -8.60 3.25
C GLU A 7 37.44 -7.72 1.99
N ASN A 8 36.20 -7.35 1.65
CA ASN A 8 35.86 -6.50 0.51
C ASN A 8 34.90 -5.36 0.92
N PRO A 9 35.41 -4.24 1.42
CA PRO A 9 34.61 -3.12 1.91
C PRO A 9 33.69 -2.50 0.85
N GLU A 10 34.09 -2.56 -0.44
CA GLU A 10 33.32 -2.07 -1.60
C GLU A 10 32.15 -2.98 -1.99
N CYS A 11 32.11 -4.20 -1.45
CA CYS A 11 31.05 -5.16 -1.77
C CYS A 11 29.74 -4.77 -1.10
N SER A 12 28.67 -4.62 -1.90
CA SER A 12 27.33 -4.38 -1.38
C SER A 12 26.83 -5.58 -0.57
N PHE A 13 25.86 -5.34 0.33
CA PHE A 13 25.23 -6.43 1.08
C PHE A 13 24.60 -7.50 0.15
N ALA A 14 24.00 -7.06 -0.95
CA ALA A 14 23.38 -7.95 -1.92
C ALA A 14 24.41 -8.87 -2.61
N GLU A 15 25.56 -8.32 -3.01
CA GLU A 15 26.64 -9.10 -3.63
C GLU A 15 27.24 -10.08 -2.63
N ALA A 16 27.54 -9.64 -1.40
CA ALA A 16 28.04 -10.53 -0.35
C ALA A 16 27.04 -11.65 -0.03
N ALA A 17 25.74 -11.35 -0.02
CA ALA A 17 24.71 -12.34 0.18
C ALA A 17 24.65 -13.35 -0.99
N MET A 18 24.73 -12.87 -2.23
CA MET A 18 24.71 -13.74 -3.43
C MET A 18 25.90 -14.69 -3.44
N HIS A 19 27.12 -14.21 -3.15
CA HIS A 19 28.30 -15.07 -3.03
C HIS A 19 28.14 -16.11 -1.93
N ALA A 20 27.77 -15.68 -0.73
CA ALA A 20 27.59 -16.61 0.39
C ALA A 20 26.48 -17.65 0.14
N MET A 21 25.46 -17.31 -0.64
CA MET A 21 24.41 -18.25 -1.03
C MET A 21 24.86 -19.27 -2.08
N GLN A 22 25.76 -18.89 -2.96
CA GLN A 22 26.31 -19.80 -3.98
C GLN A 22 27.21 -20.88 -3.37
N ASP A 23 27.95 -20.52 -2.32
CA ASP A 23 28.87 -21.39 -1.61
C ASP A 23 28.19 -22.25 -0.52
N ALA A 24 26.95 -21.88 -0.13
CA ALA A 24 26.22 -22.61 0.90
C ALA A 24 25.71 -23.97 0.38
N THR A 25 26.01 -25.04 1.10
CA THR A 25 25.55 -26.39 0.79
C THR A 25 24.39 -26.84 1.66
N GLU A 26 24.20 -26.22 2.83
CA GLU A 26 23.16 -26.53 3.81
C GLU A 26 22.77 -25.33 4.67
N GLY A 27 21.69 -25.46 5.42
CA GLY A 27 21.19 -24.45 6.35
C GLY A 27 20.30 -23.39 5.72
N ALA A 28 19.87 -22.41 6.54
CA ALA A 28 18.87 -21.40 6.18
C ALA A 28 19.25 -20.58 4.93
N LEU A 29 20.54 -20.31 4.74
CA LEU A 29 21.01 -19.56 3.58
C LEU A 29 20.87 -20.37 2.28
N TYR A 30 21.15 -21.66 2.35
CA TYR A 30 20.96 -22.59 1.24
C TYR A 30 19.48 -22.75 0.88
N ASP A 31 18.62 -22.91 1.87
CA ASP A 31 17.18 -23.03 1.66
C ASP A 31 16.59 -21.76 1.06
N PHE A 32 17.04 -20.59 1.54
CA PHE A 32 16.67 -19.30 0.95
C PHE A 32 17.13 -19.20 -0.51
N TYR A 33 18.36 -19.59 -0.82
CA TYR A 33 18.88 -19.57 -2.19
C TYR A 33 18.10 -20.49 -3.12
N ARG A 34 17.76 -21.70 -2.67
CA ARG A 34 16.91 -22.62 -3.45
C ARG A 34 15.53 -22.00 -3.72
N MET A 35 14.92 -21.39 -2.72
CA MET A 35 13.64 -20.69 -2.87
C MET A 35 13.78 -19.51 -3.87
N TYR A 36 14.78 -18.67 -3.69
CA TYR A 36 15.08 -17.54 -4.56
C TYR A 36 15.24 -17.96 -6.03
N ARG A 37 16.02 -19.02 -6.29
CA ARG A 37 16.20 -19.56 -7.65
C ARG A 37 14.89 -20.05 -8.26
N LYS A 38 14.05 -20.72 -7.48
CA LYS A 38 12.73 -21.16 -7.94
C LYS A 38 11.83 -19.99 -8.31
N LEU A 39 11.87 -18.91 -7.53
CA LEU A 39 11.08 -17.71 -7.80
C LEU A 39 11.62 -16.93 -8.99
N ARG A 40 12.93 -16.79 -9.11
CA ARG A 40 13.56 -16.09 -10.23
C ARG A 40 13.25 -16.74 -11.58
N GLY A 41 13.12 -18.06 -11.63
CA GLY A 41 12.68 -18.78 -12.83
C GLY A 41 11.19 -18.60 -13.16
N LYS A 42 10.44 -17.82 -12.38
CA LYS A 42 8.99 -17.58 -12.52
C LYS A 42 8.64 -16.08 -12.67
N GLN A 43 9.61 -15.26 -13.01
CA GLN A 43 9.42 -13.81 -13.16
C GLN A 43 8.44 -13.42 -14.30
N ASP A 44 8.18 -14.34 -15.22
CA ASP A 44 7.27 -14.16 -16.36
C ASP A 44 5.80 -14.51 -15.99
N LEU A 45 5.56 -15.03 -14.80
CA LEU A 45 4.20 -15.26 -14.31
C LEU A 45 3.44 -13.95 -14.11
N PRO A 46 2.10 -13.98 -14.22
CA PRO A 46 1.27 -12.89 -13.74
C PRO A 46 1.65 -12.49 -12.31
N ILE A 47 1.59 -11.20 -12.00
CA ILE A 47 2.08 -10.64 -10.73
C ILE A 47 1.34 -11.25 -9.54
N HIS A 48 0.03 -11.40 -9.65
CA HIS A 48 -0.78 -12.00 -8.58
C HIS A 48 -0.37 -13.46 -8.32
N GLU A 49 -0.07 -14.24 -9.37
CA GLU A 49 0.42 -15.61 -9.22
C GLU A 49 1.83 -15.65 -8.62
N LEU A 50 2.70 -14.72 -9.02
CA LEU A 50 4.04 -14.60 -8.45
C LEU A 50 3.97 -14.29 -6.95
N ILE A 51 3.12 -13.33 -6.53
CA ILE A 51 2.91 -12.99 -5.12
C ILE A 51 2.41 -14.22 -4.35
N GLN A 52 1.40 -14.94 -4.87
CA GLN A 52 0.90 -16.15 -4.25
C GLN A 52 1.98 -17.23 -4.10
N LYS A 53 2.83 -17.40 -5.12
CA LYS A 53 3.96 -18.34 -5.07
C LYS A 53 5.00 -17.93 -4.02
N ILE A 54 5.29 -16.63 -3.90
CA ILE A 54 6.18 -16.11 -2.86
C ILE A 54 5.61 -16.43 -1.47
N LEU A 55 4.34 -16.13 -1.23
CA LEU A 55 3.68 -16.39 0.06
C LEU A 55 3.66 -17.88 0.39
N GLN A 56 3.39 -18.74 -0.60
CA GLN A 56 3.35 -20.19 -0.44
C GLN A 56 4.75 -20.77 -0.15
N LEU A 57 5.75 -20.42 -0.95
CA LEU A 57 7.10 -21.01 -0.84
C LEU A 57 7.85 -20.52 0.39
N SER A 58 7.64 -19.27 0.79
CA SER A 58 8.26 -18.69 1.99
C SER A 58 7.54 -19.08 3.29
N GLY A 59 6.30 -19.55 3.21
CA GLY A 59 5.44 -19.76 4.39
C GLY A 59 5.02 -18.45 5.08
N TYR A 60 5.30 -17.29 4.45
CA TYR A 60 5.05 -15.98 5.05
C TYR A 60 3.57 -15.74 5.36
N GLY A 61 2.66 -16.26 4.54
CA GLY A 61 1.23 -16.16 4.80
C GLY A 61 0.83 -16.78 6.15
N ASN A 62 1.31 -18.00 6.43
CA ASN A 62 1.05 -18.69 7.70
C ASN A 62 1.72 -17.98 8.88
N TYR A 63 2.96 -17.52 8.68
CA TYR A 63 3.66 -16.74 9.69
C TYR A 63 2.91 -15.45 10.05
N ALA A 64 2.47 -14.68 9.05
CA ALA A 64 1.72 -13.45 9.27
C ALA A 64 0.39 -13.69 9.99
N ALA A 65 -0.32 -14.78 9.67
CA ALA A 65 -1.56 -15.17 10.33
C ALA A 65 -1.36 -15.59 11.79
N ALA A 66 -0.20 -16.12 12.16
CA ALA A 66 0.12 -16.51 13.53
C ALA A 66 0.56 -15.34 14.43
N LEU A 67 0.83 -14.17 13.88
CA LEU A 67 1.20 -12.97 14.64
C LEU A 67 -0.03 -12.29 15.28
N PRO A 68 0.17 -11.39 16.29
CA PRO A 68 -0.91 -10.55 16.79
C PRO A 68 -1.63 -9.82 15.65
N ALA A 69 -2.97 -9.79 15.69
CA ALA A 69 -3.84 -9.32 14.62
C ALA A 69 -3.66 -10.11 13.29
N GLY A 70 -3.45 -11.42 13.38
CA GLY A 70 -3.16 -12.31 12.25
C GLY A 70 -4.23 -12.31 11.18
N GLU A 71 -5.52 -12.27 11.53
CA GLU A 71 -6.63 -12.18 10.57
C GLU A 71 -6.51 -10.92 9.69
N ARG A 72 -6.22 -9.78 10.29
CA ARG A 72 -6.04 -8.52 9.57
C ARG A 72 -4.81 -8.56 8.67
N ARG A 73 -3.71 -9.16 9.14
CA ARG A 73 -2.50 -9.35 8.34
C ARG A 73 -2.75 -10.25 7.13
N ALA A 74 -3.47 -11.36 7.32
CA ALA A 74 -3.86 -12.26 6.24
C ALA A 74 -4.77 -11.56 5.23
N ALA A 75 -5.74 -10.78 5.70
CA ALA A 75 -6.62 -9.99 4.84
C ALA A 75 -5.86 -8.91 4.04
N ASN A 76 -4.87 -8.24 4.64
CA ASN A 76 -4.02 -7.30 3.92
C ASN A 76 -3.17 -7.98 2.84
N LEU A 77 -2.69 -9.21 3.08
CA LEU A 77 -2.00 -9.99 2.05
C LEU A 77 -2.93 -10.41 0.91
N ALA A 78 -4.18 -10.78 1.23
CA ALA A 78 -5.19 -11.06 0.21
C ALA A 78 -5.49 -9.80 -0.62
N MET A 79 -5.67 -8.66 0.02
CA MET A 79 -5.88 -7.37 -0.65
C MET A 79 -4.70 -7.00 -1.57
N LEU A 80 -3.46 -7.30 -1.19
CA LEU A 80 -2.30 -7.10 -2.07
C LEU A 80 -2.42 -7.93 -3.35
N VAL A 81 -2.88 -9.18 -3.25
CA VAL A 81 -3.10 -10.05 -4.42
C VAL A 81 -4.22 -9.48 -5.30
N GLU A 82 -5.32 -9.00 -4.72
CA GLU A 82 -6.41 -8.36 -5.46
C GLU A 82 -5.93 -7.10 -6.20
N LYS A 83 -5.14 -6.26 -5.54
CA LYS A 83 -4.53 -5.08 -6.18
C LYS A 83 -3.60 -5.44 -7.33
N ALA A 84 -2.89 -6.56 -7.23
CA ALA A 84 -2.08 -7.07 -8.35
C ALA A 84 -2.97 -7.51 -9.53
N VAL A 85 -4.08 -8.20 -9.27
CA VAL A 85 -5.07 -8.57 -10.30
C VAL A 85 -5.65 -7.33 -10.97
N ASP A 86 -6.03 -6.30 -10.19
CA ASP A 86 -6.57 -5.06 -10.74
C ASP A 86 -5.55 -4.30 -11.57
N TYR A 87 -4.29 -4.27 -11.12
CA TYR A 87 -3.21 -3.69 -11.90
C TYR A 87 -3.01 -4.39 -13.24
N GLU A 88 -3.11 -5.71 -13.29
CA GLU A 88 -2.94 -6.50 -14.51
C GLU A 88 -4.04 -6.27 -15.57
N LYS A 89 -5.20 -5.75 -15.16
CA LYS A 89 -6.26 -5.31 -16.09
C LYS A 89 -5.90 -4.03 -16.85
N THR A 90 -4.88 -3.31 -16.36
CA THR A 90 -4.39 -2.10 -17.03
C THR A 90 -3.49 -2.45 -18.23
N SER A 91 -3.13 -1.43 -19.02
CA SER A 91 -2.20 -1.60 -20.15
C SER A 91 -0.75 -1.84 -19.73
N TYR A 92 -0.42 -1.61 -18.45
CA TYR A 92 0.93 -1.81 -17.92
C TYR A 92 1.09 -3.24 -17.41
N ARG A 93 2.13 -3.93 -17.87
CA ARG A 93 2.40 -5.31 -17.49
C ARG A 93 3.83 -5.48 -16.98
N GLY A 94 4.04 -6.54 -16.20
CA GLY A 94 5.33 -6.98 -15.72
C GLY A 94 5.73 -6.42 -14.35
N LEU A 95 6.56 -7.18 -13.66
CA LEU A 95 6.98 -6.95 -12.29
C LEU A 95 7.63 -5.57 -12.08
N PHE A 96 8.47 -5.13 -13.02
CA PHE A 96 9.15 -3.83 -12.92
C PHE A 96 8.16 -2.65 -12.86
N HIS A 97 7.15 -2.66 -13.72
CA HIS A 97 6.14 -1.61 -13.74
C HIS A 97 5.23 -1.64 -12.51
N PHE A 98 4.93 -2.85 -12.02
CA PHE A 98 4.17 -3.01 -10.77
C PHE A 98 4.94 -2.45 -9.56
N LEU A 99 6.23 -2.76 -9.44
CA LEU A 99 7.06 -2.19 -8.36
C LEU A 99 7.08 -0.66 -8.42
N ARG A 100 7.26 -0.07 -9.60
CA ARG A 100 7.18 1.38 -9.77
C ARG A 100 5.81 1.96 -9.43
N TYR A 101 4.75 1.22 -9.68
CA TYR A 101 3.40 1.60 -9.27
C TYR A 101 3.29 1.64 -7.75
N ILE A 102 3.75 0.60 -7.05
CA ILE A 102 3.78 0.56 -5.58
C ILE A 102 4.63 1.72 -5.00
N ASP A 103 5.82 1.97 -5.55
CA ASP A 103 6.68 3.09 -5.14
C ASP A 103 5.95 4.44 -5.28
N LYS A 104 5.21 4.63 -6.36
CA LYS A 104 4.40 5.85 -6.56
C LYS A 104 3.29 5.97 -5.51
N LEU A 105 2.58 4.89 -5.22
CA LEU A 105 1.54 4.89 -4.19
C LEU A 105 2.11 5.30 -2.82
N GLN A 106 3.26 4.76 -2.45
CA GLN A 106 3.95 5.15 -1.23
C GLN A 106 4.36 6.62 -1.23
N LYS A 107 4.94 7.10 -2.33
CA LYS A 107 5.39 8.49 -2.47
C LYS A 107 4.25 9.51 -2.39
N TYR A 108 3.08 9.16 -2.90
CA TYR A 108 1.90 10.04 -2.89
C TYR A 108 0.98 9.79 -1.70
N GLU A 109 1.43 8.98 -0.72
CA GLU A 109 0.67 8.64 0.49
C GLU A 109 -0.76 8.14 0.17
N VAL A 110 -0.90 7.43 -0.96
CA VAL A 110 -2.18 6.85 -1.33
C VAL A 110 -2.46 5.69 -0.38
N ASP A 111 -3.31 5.95 0.61
CA ASP A 111 -3.75 4.95 1.56
C ASP A 111 -5.01 4.24 1.01
N PHE A 112 -4.90 2.95 0.73
CA PHE A 112 -6.05 2.11 0.38
C PHE A 112 -6.86 1.67 1.60
N GLY A 113 -6.44 2.06 2.79
CA GLY A 113 -6.97 1.56 4.04
C GLY A 113 -6.51 0.13 4.37
N GLU A 114 -6.79 -0.29 5.57
CA GLU A 114 -6.63 -1.70 5.97
C GLU A 114 -7.77 -2.53 5.36
N ALA A 115 -7.49 -3.81 5.07
CA ALA A 115 -8.54 -4.74 4.66
C ALA A 115 -9.63 -4.81 5.74
N ASP A 116 -10.87 -4.55 5.35
CA ASP A 116 -12.01 -4.67 6.27
C ASP A 116 -12.30 -6.15 6.50
N THR A 117 -11.89 -6.65 7.65
CA THR A 117 -12.16 -8.03 8.09
C THR A 117 -13.51 -8.15 8.79
N THR A 118 -14.16 -7.03 9.05
CA THR A 118 -15.42 -6.96 9.78
C THR A 118 -16.59 -7.01 8.79
N GLY A 119 -17.30 -8.11 8.74
CA GLY A 119 -18.48 -8.23 7.88
C GLY A 119 -19.48 -7.09 8.08
N GLU A 120 -20.25 -6.74 7.06
CA GLU A 120 -21.24 -5.63 7.10
C GLU A 120 -22.23 -5.76 8.27
N ASN A 121 -22.58 -6.99 8.64
CA ASN A 121 -23.52 -7.32 9.72
C ASN A 121 -22.85 -7.58 11.09
N ALA A 122 -21.56 -7.28 11.25
CA ALA A 122 -20.90 -7.49 12.53
C ALA A 122 -21.42 -6.52 13.60
N ASN A 123 -21.64 -7.04 14.80
CA ASN A 123 -22.05 -6.22 15.96
C ASN A 123 -20.85 -5.44 16.51
N VAL A 124 -20.54 -4.33 15.88
CA VAL A 124 -19.38 -3.48 16.19
C VAL A 124 -19.74 -2.00 16.15
N VAL A 125 -18.99 -1.19 16.88
CA VAL A 125 -19.04 0.26 16.76
C VAL A 125 -18.08 0.69 15.65
N ARG A 126 -18.62 1.34 14.60
CA ARG A 126 -17.82 1.84 13.46
C ARG A 126 -17.54 3.31 13.63
N VAL A 127 -16.28 3.69 13.58
CA VAL A 127 -15.84 5.09 13.57
C VAL A 127 -15.37 5.43 12.16
N MET A 128 -16.00 6.40 11.52
CA MET A 128 -15.68 6.77 10.15
C MET A 128 -15.96 8.25 9.87
N THR A 129 -15.46 8.75 8.76
CA THR A 129 -15.79 10.11 8.30
C THR A 129 -17.18 10.15 7.66
N ILE A 130 -17.82 11.33 7.65
CA ILE A 130 -19.11 11.55 6.96
C ILE A 130 -19.02 11.15 5.49
N HIS A 131 -17.89 11.40 4.83
CA HIS A 131 -17.70 11.01 3.44
C HIS A 131 -17.68 9.49 3.24
N LYS A 132 -17.09 8.74 4.18
CA LYS A 132 -17.10 7.26 4.13
C LYS A 132 -18.47 6.65 4.45
N SER A 133 -19.33 7.38 5.16
CA SER A 133 -20.68 6.91 5.49
C SER A 133 -21.71 7.17 4.39
N LYS A 134 -21.34 7.88 3.32
CA LYS A 134 -22.25 8.18 2.20
C LYS A 134 -22.77 6.88 1.56
N GLY A 135 -24.09 6.73 1.52
CA GLY A 135 -24.75 5.54 0.98
C GLY A 135 -24.86 4.36 1.95
N LEU A 136 -24.43 4.51 3.21
CA LEU A 136 -24.58 3.51 4.26
C LEU A 136 -25.67 3.91 5.24
N GLU A 137 -26.39 2.91 5.78
CA GLU A 137 -27.44 3.10 6.78
C GLU A 137 -27.02 2.42 8.09
N PHE A 138 -27.26 3.09 9.21
CA PHE A 138 -26.93 2.58 10.53
C PHE A 138 -28.12 2.78 11.49
N PRO A 139 -28.41 1.79 12.35
CA PRO A 139 -29.51 1.90 13.33
C PRO A 139 -29.34 3.04 14.33
N VAL A 140 -28.08 3.34 14.70
CA VAL A 140 -27.73 4.43 15.64
C VAL A 140 -26.50 5.15 15.11
N VAL A 141 -26.56 6.48 15.04
CA VAL A 141 -25.49 7.33 14.54
C VAL A 141 -25.17 8.42 15.54
N PHE A 142 -23.89 8.54 15.89
CA PHE A 142 -23.36 9.65 16.69
C PHE A 142 -22.51 10.55 15.80
N VAL A 143 -22.95 11.78 15.58
CA VAL A 143 -22.17 12.76 14.81
C VAL A 143 -21.41 13.65 15.80
N SER A 144 -20.09 13.52 15.83
CA SER A 144 -19.22 14.33 16.70
C SER A 144 -18.66 15.55 15.96
N GLY A 145 -18.34 16.59 16.72
CA GLY A 145 -17.66 17.76 16.18
C GLY A 145 -18.54 18.78 15.45
N LEU A 146 -19.87 18.70 15.56
CA LEU A 146 -20.80 19.64 14.93
C LEU A 146 -20.62 21.10 15.39
N GLY A 147 -20.03 21.32 16.58
CA GLY A 147 -19.71 22.65 17.10
C GLY A 147 -18.44 23.29 16.53
N ARG A 148 -17.68 22.59 15.69
CA ARG A 148 -16.51 23.15 15.03
C ARG A 148 -16.94 24.12 13.92
N LYS A 149 -16.31 25.30 13.86
CA LYS A 149 -16.48 26.20 12.73
C LYS A 149 -16.05 25.47 11.44
N MET A 150 -16.90 25.53 10.44
CA MET A 150 -16.54 25.02 9.11
C MET A 150 -15.37 25.81 8.54
N ASN A 151 -14.48 25.12 7.85
CA ASN A 151 -13.38 25.77 7.16
C ASN A 151 -13.96 26.62 6.03
N GLN A 152 -13.67 27.92 6.05
CA GLN A 152 -14.11 28.89 5.03
C GLN A 152 -12.96 29.29 4.10
N MET A 153 -11.84 28.58 4.12
CA MET A 153 -10.68 28.92 3.29
C MET A 153 -11.03 28.92 1.80
N ASP A 154 -11.86 27.97 1.38
CA ASP A 154 -12.28 27.88 -0.03
C ASP A 154 -13.14 29.08 -0.49
N ALA A 155 -13.87 29.71 0.45
CA ALA A 155 -14.65 30.93 0.17
C ALA A 155 -13.77 32.19 0.10
N SER A 156 -12.52 32.10 0.57
CA SER A 156 -11.55 33.19 0.55
C SER A 156 -10.52 33.06 -0.56
N ASP A 157 -10.63 32.01 -1.38
CA ASP A 157 -9.73 31.79 -2.51
C ASP A 157 -10.02 32.79 -3.65
N ARG A 158 -8.99 33.08 -4.43
CA ARG A 158 -9.06 33.99 -5.59
C ARG A 158 -9.98 33.45 -6.69
N LEU A 159 -10.17 32.15 -6.73
CA LEU A 159 -11.02 31.45 -7.67
C LEU A 159 -12.05 30.64 -6.89
N VAL A 160 -13.31 31.02 -7.00
CA VAL A 160 -14.43 30.30 -6.37
C VAL A 160 -15.25 29.63 -7.45
N VAL A 161 -15.50 28.33 -7.28
CA VAL A 161 -16.34 27.52 -8.19
C VAL A 161 -17.70 27.30 -7.53
N HIS A 162 -18.76 27.80 -8.17
CA HIS A 162 -20.13 27.55 -7.71
C HIS A 162 -20.85 26.66 -8.73
N PRO A 163 -21.55 25.61 -8.32
CA PRO A 163 -22.17 24.64 -9.24
C PRO A 163 -23.19 25.28 -10.19
N ASP A 164 -23.94 26.30 -9.74
CA ASP A 164 -24.98 26.94 -10.54
C ASP A 164 -24.56 28.26 -11.18
N LEU A 165 -23.62 28.98 -10.55
CA LEU A 165 -23.16 30.30 -11.00
C LEU A 165 -21.86 30.26 -11.80
N GLY A 166 -21.17 29.12 -11.82
CA GLY A 166 -19.91 28.94 -12.54
C GLY A 166 -18.70 29.47 -11.78
N LEU A 167 -17.75 30.10 -12.46
CA LEU A 167 -16.48 30.56 -11.91
C LEU A 167 -16.57 32.00 -11.47
N GLY A 168 -16.30 32.28 -10.20
CA GLY A 168 -16.10 33.61 -9.64
C GLY A 168 -14.61 33.89 -9.43
N ILE A 169 -14.13 35.02 -9.92
CA ILE A 169 -12.75 35.50 -9.71
C ILE A 169 -12.80 36.71 -8.79
N CYS A 170 -12.04 36.66 -7.68
CA CYS A 170 -11.89 37.80 -6.80
C CYS A 170 -10.84 38.77 -7.39
N GLU A 171 -11.30 39.92 -7.84
CA GLU A 171 -10.39 40.98 -8.31
C GLU A 171 -9.69 41.65 -7.12
N ILE A 172 -8.36 41.56 -7.09
CA ILE A 172 -7.57 42.33 -6.14
C ILE A 172 -7.40 43.73 -6.73
N SER A 173 -8.28 44.67 -6.37
CA SER A 173 -8.04 46.08 -6.65
C SER A 173 -6.76 46.50 -5.93
N GLY A 174 -5.70 46.70 -6.72
CA GLY A 174 -4.40 47.12 -6.21
C GLY A 174 -4.47 48.49 -5.60
N GLN A 175 -4.50 48.58 -4.28
CA GLN A 175 -3.95 49.78 -3.61
C GLN A 175 -2.48 49.50 -3.32
N PRO A 176 -1.55 50.31 -3.79
CA PRO A 176 -0.15 50.24 -3.38
C PRO A 176 -0.11 50.51 -1.87
N ARG A 177 0.48 49.59 -1.12
CA ARG A 177 0.84 49.87 0.28
C ARG A 177 1.91 50.96 0.26
N VAL A 178 1.57 52.15 0.77
CA VAL A 178 2.52 53.18 1.15
C VAL A 178 3.25 52.72 2.43
#